data_1bfa868dc8962f5a1950fdd4317c241c
#
_entry.id   1bfa868dc8962f5a1950fdd4317c241c
#
_cell.length_a   1.000
_cell.length_b   1.000
_cell.length_c   1.000
_cell.angle_alpha   90.00
_cell.angle_beta   90.00
_cell.angle_gamma   90.00
#
_symmetry.space_group_name_H-M   'P 1'
#
loop_
_entity.id
_entity.type
_entity.pdbx_description
1 polymer ?
#
loop_
_entity_poly.entity_id
_entity_poly.type
_entity_poly.pdbx_seq_one_letter_code
_entity_poly.pdbx_strand_id
1 'polypeptide(L)'
;NRIDHLLGKYESPIPRVALSATLGELESVPLALRANQKLPCEIITITKSSATMQVQVKGYINPSQNNSENLKNAGTQICQDIYKFCRGGSHLAFANSRQRTESIAASLSELCRQNRVPNEFLPHHGSLAKELREDLEHRLQKESLPTTAVCTMTLELGIDIGKVNSVIQVTSPHSVASLRQRMG
;
A
#
# COMPACT_ATOMS: atom_id res chain seq x y z
N ASN A 1 -8.39 -6.50 31.35
CA ASN A 1 -7.55 -5.50 30.69
C ASN A 1 -6.90 -4.60 31.75
N ARG A 2 -5.60 -4.28 31.59
CA ARG A 2 -4.84 -3.49 32.57
C ARG A 2 -5.46 -2.10 32.82
N ILE A 3 -6.05 -1.54 31.78
CA ILE A 3 -6.78 -0.26 31.88
C ILE A 3 -8.04 -0.40 32.71
N ASP A 4 -8.83 -1.45 32.54
CA ASP A 4 -10.06 -1.68 33.35
C ASP A 4 -9.74 -1.92 34.83
N HIS A 5 -8.60 -2.57 35.10
CA HIS A 5 -8.13 -2.79 36.48
C HIS A 5 -7.71 -1.47 37.15
N LEU A 6 -7.00 -0.60 36.43
CA LEU A 6 -6.60 0.72 36.93
C LEU A 6 -7.79 1.66 37.11
N LEU A 7 -8.81 1.56 36.26
CA LEU A 7 -9.99 2.41 36.23
C LEU A 7 -11.13 1.89 37.12
N GLY A 8 -11.01 0.70 37.71
CA GLY A 8 -12.02 0.14 38.63
C GLY A 8 -12.29 0.98 39.88
N LYS A 9 -11.55 2.06 40.10
CA LYS A 9 -11.74 3.05 41.15
C LYS A 9 -12.59 4.25 40.74
N TYR A 10 -12.99 4.37 39.46
CA TYR A 10 -13.79 5.49 38.97
C TYR A 10 -15.23 5.09 38.75
N GLU A 11 -16.16 5.93 39.17
CA GLU A 11 -17.60 5.70 39.06
C GLU A 11 -18.11 5.67 37.61
N SER A 12 -17.42 6.31 36.70
CA SER A 12 -17.79 6.36 35.28
C SER A 12 -16.79 5.62 34.38
N PRO A 13 -17.25 4.66 33.56
CA PRO A 13 -16.38 3.98 32.63
C PRO A 13 -15.93 4.92 31.48
N ILE A 14 -14.65 4.90 31.19
CA ILE A 14 -14.11 5.68 30.06
C ILE A 14 -14.59 5.07 28.73
N PRO A 15 -15.19 5.88 27.83
CA PRO A 15 -15.59 5.41 26.52
C PRO A 15 -14.36 4.96 25.70
N ARG A 16 -14.51 3.91 24.90
CA ARG A 16 -13.48 3.38 24.01
C ARG A 16 -13.99 3.40 22.60
N VAL A 17 -13.20 3.95 21.70
CA VAL A 17 -13.48 4.00 20.27
C VAL A 17 -12.34 3.30 19.52
N ALA A 18 -12.69 2.42 18.60
CA ALA A 18 -11.74 1.83 17.65
C ALA A 18 -12.16 2.21 16.23
N LEU A 19 -11.19 2.60 15.44
CA LEU A 19 -11.37 2.90 14.02
C LEU A 19 -10.49 1.94 13.20
N SER A 20 -11.07 1.34 12.20
CA SER A 20 -10.32 0.48 11.27
C SER A 20 -11.01 0.45 9.91
N ALA A 21 -10.22 0.46 8.84
CA ALA A 21 -10.71 0.29 7.48
C ALA A 21 -10.83 -1.18 7.06
N THR A 22 -10.11 -2.11 7.73
CA THR A 22 -9.93 -3.49 7.24
C THR A 22 -9.98 -4.54 8.35
N LEU A 23 -11.05 -4.54 9.15
CA LEU A 23 -11.27 -5.62 10.13
C LEU A 23 -11.88 -6.85 9.44
N GLY A 24 -11.30 -8.03 9.69
CA GLY A 24 -11.79 -9.29 9.14
C GLY A 24 -13.03 -9.80 9.88
N GLU A 25 -12.97 -9.88 11.21
CA GLU A 25 -14.04 -10.42 12.07
C GLU A 25 -14.53 -9.33 13.03
N LEU A 26 -15.64 -8.68 12.66
CA LEU A 26 -16.22 -7.60 13.46
C LEU A 26 -16.75 -8.08 14.81
N GLU A 27 -17.18 -9.34 14.89
CA GLU A 27 -17.76 -9.94 16.10
C GLU A 27 -16.75 -10.05 17.27
N SER A 28 -15.46 -10.15 16.96
CA SER A 28 -14.39 -10.24 17.98
C SER A 28 -13.97 -8.87 18.55
N VAL A 29 -14.30 -7.78 17.88
CA VAL A 29 -13.85 -6.42 18.25
C VAL A 29 -14.37 -5.96 19.61
N PRO A 30 -15.65 -6.18 19.99
CA PRO A 30 -16.14 -5.83 21.33
C PRO A 30 -15.33 -6.47 22.45
N LEU A 31 -14.96 -7.75 22.29
CA LEU A 31 -14.13 -8.48 23.27
C LEU A 31 -12.71 -7.91 23.37
N ALA A 32 -12.12 -7.52 22.24
CA ALA A 32 -10.80 -6.90 22.22
C ALA A 32 -10.80 -5.51 22.90
N LEU A 33 -11.85 -4.73 22.66
CA LEU A 33 -12.00 -3.40 23.27
C LEU A 33 -12.28 -3.48 24.77
N ARG A 34 -13.13 -4.42 25.20
CA ARG A 34 -13.54 -4.57 26.60
C ARG A 34 -13.87 -6.03 26.92
N ALA A 35 -12.91 -6.73 27.48
CA ALA A 35 -13.04 -8.14 27.81
C ALA A 35 -14.18 -8.49 28.80
N ASN A 36 -14.57 -7.55 29.66
CA ASN A 36 -15.63 -7.78 30.65
C ASN A 36 -17.07 -7.58 30.14
N GLN A 37 -17.24 -7.08 28.92
CA GLN A 37 -18.51 -6.87 28.21
C GLN A 37 -19.62 -6.16 29.05
N LYS A 38 -19.26 -5.46 30.10
CA LYS A 38 -20.22 -4.79 30.98
C LYS A 38 -20.97 -3.61 30.34
N LEU A 39 -20.45 -3.12 29.21
CA LEU A 39 -21.07 -2.05 28.43
C LEU A 39 -21.26 -2.53 26.98
N PRO A 40 -22.40 -2.15 26.36
CA PRO A 40 -22.63 -2.47 24.96
C PRO A 40 -21.56 -1.82 24.07
N CYS A 41 -21.18 -2.50 23.00
CA CYS A 41 -20.33 -1.97 21.95
C CYS A 41 -21.18 -1.81 20.69
N GLU A 42 -21.29 -0.58 20.21
CA GLU A 42 -21.95 -0.30 18.94
C GLU A 42 -20.92 -0.44 17.80
N ILE A 43 -21.27 -1.22 16.79
CA ILE A 43 -20.45 -1.41 15.58
C ILE A 43 -21.11 -0.62 14.46
N ILE A 44 -20.42 0.45 14.02
CA ILE A 44 -20.86 1.26 12.89
C ILE A 44 -20.06 0.85 11.67
N THR A 45 -20.73 0.31 10.65
CA THR A 45 -20.11 -0.10 9.38
C THR A 45 -20.63 0.74 8.22
N ILE A 46 -19.73 1.20 7.37
CA ILE A 46 -20.07 1.87 6.11
C ILE A 46 -19.93 0.83 4.99
N THR A 47 -21.06 0.36 4.49
CA THR A 47 -21.11 -0.70 3.44
C THR A 47 -21.17 -0.16 2.01
N LYS A 48 -21.30 1.14 1.82
CA LYS A 48 -21.43 1.73 0.49
C LYS A 48 -20.07 2.19 -0.06
N SER A 49 -19.39 1.31 -0.80
CA SER A 49 -18.42 1.73 -1.80
C SER A 49 -19.16 1.92 -3.13
N SER A 50 -19.21 3.14 -3.64
CA SER A 50 -19.80 3.46 -4.96
C SER A 50 -18.78 3.27 -6.09
N ALA A 51 -17.53 2.98 -5.76
CA ALA A 51 -16.47 2.82 -6.75
C ALA A 51 -16.42 1.39 -7.30
N THR A 52 -16.54 1.24 -8.60
CA THR A 52 -16.30 -0.04 -9.29
C THR A 52 -14.79 -0.25 -9.39
N MET A 53 -14.29 -1.26 -8.70
CA MET A 53 -12.89 -1.63 -8.75
C MET A 53 -12.65 -2.60 -9.91
N GLN A 54 -11.65 -2.30 -10.75
CA GLN A 54 -11.18 -3.19 -11.79
C GLN A 54 -9.88 -3.85 -11.34
N VAL A 55 -9.82 -5.18 -11.37
CA VAL A 55 -8.64 -5.95 -10.98
C VAL A 55 -8.12 -6.72 -12.19
N GLN A 56 -6.83 -6.56 -12.48
CA GLN A 56 -6.14 -7.34 -13.50
C GLN A 56 -4.98 -8.10 -12.86
N VAL A 57 -4.88 -9.39 -13.15
CA VAL A 57 -3.76 -10.24 -12.74
C VAL A 57 -2.93 -10.60 -13.96
N LYS A 58 -1.61 -10.38 -13.89
CA LYS A 58 -0.66 -10.70 -14.95
C LYS A 58 0.45 -11.62 -14.43
N GLY A 59 0.65 -12.75 -15.08
CA GLY A 59 1.74 -13.69 -14.79
C GLY A 59 2.93 -13.47 -15.71
N TYR A 60 4.14 -13.67 -15.18
CA TYR A 60 5.40 -13.57 -15.91
C TYR A 60 6.20 -14.86 -15.70
N ILE A 61 6.65 -15.46 -16.79
CA ILE A 61 7.40 -16.72 -16.76
C ILE A 61 8.88 -16.42 -16.99
N ASN A 62 9.75 -16.92 -16.12
CA ASN A 62 11.17 -16.92 -16.40
C ASN A 62 11.47 -17.99 -17.45
N PRO A 63 12.19 -17.66 -18.56
CA PRO A 63 12.62 -18.67 -19.50
C PRO A 63 13.55 -19.68 -18.81
N SER A 64 13.37 -20.97 -19.09
CA SER A 64 14.31 -22.00 -18.66
C SER A 64 15.68 -21.71 -19.26
N GLN A 65 16.76 -22.05 -18.55
CA GLN A 65 18.14 -21.74 -18.94
C GLN A 65 18.57 -22.25 -20.33
N ASN A 66 17.80 -23.12 -20.96
CA ASN A 66 18.15 -23.78 -22.22
C ASN A 66 17.63 -23.08 -23.49
N ASN A 67 16.85 -21.98 -23.39
CA ASN A 67 16.22 -21.33 -24.59
C ASN A 67 16.38 -19.81 -24.56
N SER A 68 17.61 -19.28 -24.58
CA SER A 68 17.67 -17.97 -23.95
C SER A 68 18.43 -16.85 -24.57
N GLU A 69 18.59 -16.74 -25.84
CA GLU A 69 19.29 -15.53 -26.32
C GLU A 69 18.41 -14.28 -26.42
N ASN A 70 17.06 -14.37 -26.34
CA ASN A 70 16.18 -13.21 -26.57
C ASN A 70 15.00 -13.06 -25.59
N LEU A 71 14.84 -13.90 -24.58
CA LEU A 71 13.73 -13.78 -23.62
C LEU A 71 14.16 -12.93 -22.43
N LYS A 72 13.56 -11.74 -22.30
CA LYS A 72 13.73 -10.87 -21.13
C LYS A 72 13.28 -11.60 -19.87
N ASN A 73 14.06 -11.51 -18.80
CA ASN A 73 13.66 -12.11 -17.53
C ASN A 73 12.36 -11.46 -17.01
N ALA A 74 11.61 -12.18 -16.18
CA ALA A 74 10.33 -11.74 -15.65
C ALA A 74 10.42 -10.36 -14.94
N GLY A 75 11.50 -10.07 -14.24
CA GLY A 75 11.72 -8.79 -13.58
C GLY A 75 11.78 -7.62 -14.56
N THR A 76 12.48 -7.80 -15.69
CA THR A 76 12.54 -6.78 -16.74
C THR A 76 11.18 -6.55 -17.39
N GLN A 77 10.43 -7.63 -17.64
CA GLN A 77 9.07 -7.52 -18.21
C GLN A 77 8.11 -6.80 -17.26
N ILE A 78 8.16 -7.10 -15.95
CA ILE A 78 7.39 -6.41 -14.91
C ILE A 78 7.70 -4.90 -14.94
N CYS A 79 8.98 -4.52 -14.93
CA CYS A 79 9.36 -3.10 -14.96
C CYS A 79 8.89 -2.40 -16.25
N GLN A 80 8.97 -3.08 -17.42
CA GLN A 80 8.47 -2.52 -18.67
C GLN A 80 6.96 -2.30 -18.67
N ASP A 81 6.20 -3.22 -18.08
CA ASP A 81 4.75 -3.08 -17.99
C ASP A 81 4.36 -1.99 -16.98
N ILE A 82 5.01 -1.92 -15.81
CA ILE A 82 4.83 -0.82 -14.87
C ILE A 82 5.14 0.53 -15.54
N TYR A 83 6.26 0.62 -16.25
CA TYR A 83 6.64 1.82 -16.98
C TYR A 83 5.55 2.26 -17.97
N LYS A 84 5.04 1.35 -18.79
CA LYS A 84 4.01 1.65 -19.79
C LYS A 84 2.69 2.08 -19.16
N PHE A 85 2.32 1.42 -18.05
CA PHE A 85 1.01 1.60 -17.42
C PHE A 85 0.96 2.84 -16.53
N CYS A 86 2.05 3.18 -15.85
CA CYS A 86 2.07 4.22 -14.83
C CYS A 86 2.58 5.58 -15.32
N ARG A 87 2.99 5.70 -16.56
CA ARG A 87 3.44 6.98 -17.11
C ARG A 87 2.33 8.04 -17.12
N GLY A 88 2.66 9.24 -16.67
CA GLY A 88 1.79 10.42 -16.75
C GLY A 88 0.70 10.48 -15.70
N GLY A 89 0.69 9.61 -14.69
CA GLY A 89 -0.32 9.57 -13.64
C GLY A 89 0.26 9.47 -12.23
N SER A 90 -0.64 9.40 -11.25
CA SER A 90 -0.31 9.12 -9.84
C SER A 90 -0.63 7.68 -9.49
N HIS A 91 0.39 6.90 -9.13
CA HIS A 91 0.25 5.47 -8.90
C HIS A 91 1.05 5.00 -7.69
N LEU A 92 0.62 3.87 -7.10
CA LEU A 92 1.38 3.14 -6.07
C LEU A 92 1.79 1.78 -6.62
N ALA A 93 3.06 1.43 -6.49
CA ALA A 93 3.57 0.11 -6.84
C ALA A 93 4.17 -0.56 -5.59
N PHE A 94 3.42 -1.48 -5.00
CA PHE A 94 3.83 -2.18 -3.78
C PHE A 94 4.77 -3.34 -4.09
N ALA A 95 5.97 -3.30 -3.48
CA ALA A 95 6.92 -4.39 -3.44
C ALA A 95 7.10 -4.89 -1.99
N ASN A 96 7.40 -6.19 -1.81
CA ASN A 96 7.41 -6.79 -0.48
C ASN A 96 8.70 -6.57 0.32
N SER A 97 9.73 -5.93 -0.26
CA SER A 97 10.99 -5.64 0.42
C SER A 97 11.62 -4.33 -0.05
N ARG A 98 12.42 -3.72 0.82
CA ARG A 98 13.19 -2.51 0.49
C ARG A 98 14.08 -2.71 -0.72
N GLN A 99 14.86 -3.79 -0.73
CA GLN A 99 15.76 -4.11 -1.85
C GLN A 99 15.01 -4.20 -3.19
N ARG A 100 13.83 -4.84 -3.19
CA ARG A 100 13.01 -4.96 -4.39
C ARG A 100 12.40 -3.62 -4.80
N THR A 101 12.00 -2.79 -3.84
CA THR A 101 11.52 -1.43 -4.07
C THR A 101 12.59 -0.60 -4.78
N GLU A 102 13.81 -0.60 -4.26
CA GLU A 102 14.93 0.14 -4.84
C GLU A 102 15.32 -0.40 -6.23
N SER A 103 15.39 -1.72 -6.39
CA SER A 103 15.71 -2.35 -7.68
C SER A 103 14.69 -2.02 -8.77
N ILE A 104 13.40 -2.05 -8.44
CA ILE A 104 12.34 -1.68 -9.39
C ILE A 104 12.40 -0.19 -9.71
N ALA A 105 12.53 0.68 -8.71
CA ALA A 105 12.63 2.12 -8.92
C ALA A 105 13.86 2.49 -9.78
N ALA A 106 15.01 1.87 -9.53
CA ALA A 106 16.21 2.06 -10.35
C ALA A 106 16.01 1.60 -11.81
N SER A 107 15.39 0.45 -12.01
CA SER A 107 15.10 -0.07 -13.37
C SER A 107 14.13 0.85 -14.12
N LEU A 108 13.11 1.38 -13.44
CA LEU A 108 12.14 2.32 -14.01
C LEU A 108 12.78 3.68 -14.32
N SER A 109 13.64 4.17 -13.45
CA SER A 109 14.42 5.39 -13.66
C SER A 109 15.34 5.26 -14.90
N GLU A 110 15.98 4.10 -15.05
CA GLU A 110 16.80 3.81 -16.23
C GLU A 110 15.96 3.78 -17.53
N LEU A 111 14.76 3.22 -17.49
CA LEU A 111 13.83 3.28 -18.61
C LEU A 111 13.43 4.72 -18.96
N CYS A 112 13.22 5.57 -17.97
CA CYS A 112 12.99 7.01 -18.19
C CYS A 112 14.18 7.66 -18.87
N ARG A 113 15.40 7.39 -18.40
CA ARG A 113 16.65 7.92 -18.97
C ARG A 113 16.83 7.48 -20.43
N GLN A 114 16.61 6.20 -20.74
CA GLN A 114 16.70 5.66 -22.09
C GLN A 114 15.70 6.30 -23.06
N ASN A 115 14.50 6.62 -22.55
CA ASN A 115 13.46 7.27 -23.34
C ASN A 115 13.55 8.81 -23.30
N ARG A 116 14.57 9.38 -22.65
CA ARG A 116 14.81 10.83 -22.53
C ARG A 116 13.61 11.60 -21.95
N VAL A 117 12.98 11.03 -20.92
CA VAL A 117 11.84 11.61 -20.21
C VAL A 117 12.15 11.80 -18.74
N PRO A 118 11.47 12.72 -18.03
CA PRO A 118 11.64 12.90 -16.58
C PRO A 118 11.33 11.62 -15.82
N ASN A 119 12.07 11.40 -14.73
CA ASN A 119 11.79 10.27 -13.84
C ASN A 119 10.55 10.56 -12.97
N GLU A 120 9.55 9.71 -13.11
CA GLU A 120 8.29 9.75 -12.35
C GLU A 120 8.22 8.64 -11.29
N PHE A 121 9.23 7.76 -11.22
CA PHE A 121 9.25 6.56 -10.39
C PHE A 121 10.22 6.74 -9.23
N LEU A 122 9.69 6.84 -8.03
CA LEU A 122 10.47 7.14 -6.83
C LEU A 122 10.29 6.05 -5.78
N PRO A 123 11.36 5.59 -5.10
CA PRO A 123 11.24 4.60 -4.04
C PRO A 123 10.65 5.24 -2.77
N HIS A 124 9.87 4.44 -2.00
CA HIS A 124 9.38 4.84 -0.68
C HIS A 124 9.46 3.67 0.30
N HIS A 125 10.30 3.78 1.31
CA HIS A 125 10.42 2.80 2.39
C HIS A 125 11.02 3.43 3.66
N GLY A 126 10.84 2.78 4.80
CA GLY A 126 11.21 3.32 6.11
C GLY A 126 12.70 3.62 6.35
N SER A 127 13.62 3.16 5.47
CA SER A 127 15.05 3.45 5.58
C SER A 127 15.51 4.63 4.74
N LEU A 128 14.64 5.23 3.96
CA LEU A 128 14.94 6.49 3.27
C LEU A 128 15.01 7.65 4.28
N ALA A 129 15.79 8.66 3.95
CA ALA A 129 15.79 9.91 4.69
C ALA A 129 14.37 10.50 4.77
N LYS A 130 14.06 11.12 5.91
CA LYS A 130 12.72 11.63 6.19
C LYS A 130 12.28 12.65 5.12
N GLU A 131 13.20 13.52 4.73
CA GLU A 131 12.98 14.57 3.75
C GLU A 131 12.56 14.03 2.39
N LEU A 132 13.19 12.94 1.94
CA LEU A 132 12.85 12.28 0.65
C LEU A 132 11.46 11.63 0.69
N ARG A 133 11.08 11.07 1.84
CA ARG A 133 9.74 10.49 2.02
C ARG A 133 8.67 11.57 2.01
N GLU A 134 8.87 12.64 2.78
CA GLU A 134 7.95 13.77 2.87
C GLU A 134 7.80 14.49 1.53
N ASP A 135 8.87 14.65 0.75
CA ASP A 135 8.82 15.24 -0.59
C ASP A 135 7.95 14.37 -1.53
N LEU A 136 8.13 13.05 -1.53
CA LEU A 136 7.33 12.15 -2.33
C LEU A 136 5.85 12.17 -1.91
N GLU A 137 5.56 12.08 -0.62
CA GLU A 137 4.22 12.15 -0.06
C GLU A 137 3.53 13.47 -0.47
N HIS A 138 4.25 14.57 -0.36
CA HIS A 138 3.75 15.88 -0.77
C HIS A 138 3.46 15.99 -2.29
N ARG A 139 4.32 15.38 -3.13
CA ARG A 139 4.10 15.30 -4.57
C ARG A 139 2.82 14.53 -4.91
N LEU A 140 2.57 13.40 -4.22
CA LEU A 140 1.37 12.60 -4.39
C LEU A 140 0.11 13.36 -3.94
N GLN A 141 0.18 14.06 -2.78
CA GLN A 141 -0.94 14.86 -2.27
C GLN A 141 -1.33 16.00 -3.19
N LYS A 142 -0.35 16.72 -3.73
CA LYS A 142 -0.62 17.90 -4.58
C LYS A 142 -0.94 17.56 -6.02
N GLU A 143 -0.75 16.33 -6.44
CA GLU A 143 -0.92 15.88 -7.83
C GLU A 143 -0.23 16.84 -8.85
N SER A 144 0.82 17.54 -8.41
CA SER A 144 1.47 18.59 -9.20
C SER A 144 2.32 18.04 -10.34
N LEU A 145 2.79 16.81 -10.21
CA LEU A 145 3.61 16.12 -11.20
C LEU A 145 3.24 14.64 -11.23
N PRO A 146 3.25 14.00 -12.41
CA PRO A 146 3.11 12.55 -12.51
C PRO A 146 4.08 11.85 -11.57
N THR A 147 3.58 10.99 -10.69
CA THR A 147 4.38 10.36 -9.65
C THR A 147 3.93 8.94 -9.37
N THR A 148 4.83 7.99 -9.53
CA THR A 148 4.62 6.61 -9.11
C THR A 148 5.52 6.30 -7.92
N ALA A 149 4.92 6.06 -6.76
CA ALA A 149 5.66 5.59 -5.59
C ALA A 149 5.87 4.09 -5.67
N VAL A 150 7.11 3.64 -5.82
CA VAL A 150 7.47 2.23 -5.63
C VAL A 150 7.73 2.03 -4.15
N CYS A 151 6.87 1.29 -3.44
CA CYS A 151 6.84 1.33 -1.99
C CYS A 151 6.75 -0.05 -1.32
N THR A 152 7.13 -0.07 -0.05
CA THR A 152 6.81 -1.16 0.88
C THR A 152 5.49 -0.86 1.60
N MET A 153 5.20 -1.58 2.69
CA MET A 153 4.00 -1.35 3.52
C MET A 153 3.91 0.05 4.16
N THR A 154 4.93 0.90 3.99
CA THR A 154 4.97 2.24 4.60
C THR A 154 3.87 3.18 4.12
N LEU A 155 3.33 2.96 2.93
CA LEU A 155 2.19 3.72 2.38
C LEU A 155 0.84 2.98 2.52
N GLU A 156 0.79 1.89 3.30
CA GLU A 156 -0.46 1.17 3.60
C GLU A 156 -1.31 1.87 4.66
N LEU A 157 -0.68 2.54 5.62
CA LEU A 157 -1.33 3.01 6.85
C LEU A 157 -1.30 4.53 6.96
N GLY A 158 -2.51 5.14 6.94
CA GLY A 158 -2.76 6.44 7.56
C GLY A 158 -2.11 7.66 6.91
N ILE A 159 -1.56 7.54 5.71
CA ILE A 159 -1.01 8.68 4.99
C ILE A 159 -2.07 9.14 3.98
N ASP A 160 -2.44 10.39 4.08
CA ASP A 160 -3.25 11.05 3.04
C ASP A 160 -2.36 11.32 1.83
N ILE A 161 -2.42 10.41 0.85
CA ILE A 161 -1.62 10.49 -0.37
C ILE A 161 -2.39 11.10 -1.55
N GLY A 162 -3.56 11.70 -1.27
CA GLY A 162 -4.38 12.27 -2.33
C GLY A 162 -4.98 11.20 -3.26
N LYS A 163 -5.31 11.61 -4.47
CA LYS A 163 -5.99 10.74 -5.43
C LYS A 163 -5.01 9.90 -6.23
N VAL A 164 -5.18 8.57 -6.19
CA VAL A 164 -4.34 7.60 -6.90
C VAL A 164 -5.12 6.97 -8.04
N ASN A 165 -4.53 6.97 -9.23
CA ASN A 165 -5.16 6.39 -10.43
C ASN A 165 -5.21 4.87 -10.39
N SER A 166 -4.14 4.23 -9.90
CA SER A 166 -4.11 2.78 -9.75
C SER A 166 -3.09 2.32 -8.72
N VAL A 167 -3.31 1.11 -8.23
CA VAL A 167 -2.41 0.41 -7.31
C VAL A 167 -1.89 -0.85 -7.99
N ILE A 168 -0.57 -0.99 -8.07
CA ILE A 168 0.11 -2.16 -8.61
C ILE A 168 0.64 -2.99 -7.43
N GLN A 169 0.35 -4.27 -7.44
CA GLN A 169 0.90 -5.22 -6.49
C GLN A 169 1.93 -6.12 -7.19
N VAL A 170 3.20 -5.93 -6.88
CA VAL A 170 4.28 -6.78 -7.37
C VAL A 170 4.49 -7.93 -6.40
N THR A 171 4.17 -9.15 -6.81
CA THR A 171 4.07 -10.35 -5.96
C THR A 171 2.85 -10.33 -5.01
N SER A 172 2.57 -11.47 -4.35
CA SER A 172 1.42 -11.59 -3.46
C SER A 172 1.58 -10.69 -2.21
N PRO A 173 0.52 -10.03 -1.75
CA PRO A 173 0.52 -9.34 -0.47
C PRO A 173 0.61 -10.34 0.69
N HIS A 174 0.98 -9.88 1.87
CA HIS A 174 1.10 -10.74 3.05
C HIS A 174 -0.25 -11.26 3.57
N SER A 175 -1.33 -10.54 3.30
CA SER A 175 -2.68 -10.92 3.71
C SER A 175 -3.73 -10.27 2.80
N VAL A 176 -4.96 -10.82 2.85
CA VAL A 176 -6.13 -10.22 2.18
C VAL A 176 -6.46 -8.84 2.76
N ALA A 177 -6.30 -8.67 4.08
CA ALA A 177 -6.51 -7.38 4.74
C ALA A 177 -5.54 -6.31 4.20
N SER A 178 -4.25 -6.66 4.06
CA SER A 178 -3.24 -5.80 3.44
C SER A 178 -3.60 -5.43 2.00
N LEU A 179 -4.06 -6.39 1.19
CA LEU A 179 -4.52 -6.11 -0.16
C LEU A 179 -5.69 -5.12 -0.19
N ARG A 180 -6.70 -5.34 0.66
CA ARG A 180 -7.86 -4.45 0.76
C ARG A 180 -7.44 -3.04 1.17
N GLN A 181 -6.54 -2.91 2.11
CA GLN A 181 -6.04 -1.64 2.61
C GLN A 181 -5.27 -0.85 1.54
N ARG A 182 -4.52 -1.54 0.65
CA ARG A 182 -3.82 -0.92 -0.49
C ARG A 182 -4.78 -0.44 -1.57
N MET A 183 -5.92 -1.09 -1.69
CA MET A 183 -6.91 -0.75 -2.73
C MET A 183 -7.86 0.39 -2.33
N GLY A 184 -7.95 0.76 -1.03
CA GLY A 184 -8.81 1.83 -0.50
C GLY A 184 -10.15 1.35 0.00
#